data_615763bbf647253363ed57906a29779f
#
_entry.id   615763bbf647253363ed57906a29779f
#
_cell.length_a   1.000
_cell.length_b   1.000
_cell.length_c   1.000
_cell.angle_alpha   90.00
_cell.angle_beta   90.00
_cell.angle_gamma   90.00
#
_symmetry.space_group_name_H-M   'P 1'
#
loop_
_entity.id
_entity.type
_entity.pdbx_description
1 polymer ?
#
loop_
_entity_poly.entity_id
_entity_poly.type
_entity_poly.pdbx_seq_one_letter_code
_entity_poly.pdbx_strand_id
1 'polypeptide(L)'
;MRRAATPLKVAMLLRRQGAELIAIDGSFGVGKSTLARALASRLQAKAVHLDDFLIKRRGAYLKNLRLMQLTKCIGRKRRLILEGICVLQVLELVGRKPDSLVYVKRMSSGRWADQDELVPSLPLEQHLSSLRRDLQVLSTNSGEPPSLGLAEEVIRYHASYAPQNHSTIEYLRDDA
;
A
#
# COMPACT_ATOMS: atom_id res chain seq x y z
N MET A 1 -8.56 9.25 -13.01
CA MET A 1 -8.18 7.89 -12.60
C MET A 1 -8.40 6.92 -13.74
N ARG A 2 -7.43 6.05 -14.05
CA ARG A 2 -7.49 5.07 -15.14
C ARG A 2 -7.49 3.66 -14.55
N ARG A 3 -8.20 2.70 -15.15
CA ARG A 3 -8.28 1.30 -14.69
C ARG A 3 -7.48 0.38 -15.58
N ALA A 4 -6.82 -0.60 -14.98
CA ALA A 4 -6.05 -1.64 -15.66
C ALA A 4 -6.19 -2.97 -14.92
N ALA A 5 -6.33 -4.08 -15.67
CA ALA A 5 -6.39 -5.44 -15.12
C ALA A 5 -5.14 -6.26 -15.45
N THR A 6 -4.18 -5.69 -16.18
CA THR A 6 -2.93 -6.39 -16.52
C THR A 6 -1.71 -5.51 -16.26
N PRO A 7 -0.56 -6.09 -15.85
CA PRO A 7 0.68 -5.34 -15.68
C PRO A 7 1.15 -4.65 -16.98
N LEU A 8 0.85 -5.24 -18.14
CA LEU A 8 1.17 -4.64 -19.44
C LEU A 8 0.44 -3.31 -19.63
N LYS A 9 -0.88 -3.28 -19.31
CA LYS A 9 -1.68 -2.06 -19.43
C LYS A 9 -1.20 -0.98 -18.47
N VAL A 10 -0.86 -1.35 -17.23
CA VAL A 10 -0.26 -0.42 -16.24
C VAL A 10 1.04 0.17 -16.79
N ALA A 11 1.96 -0.67 -17.31
CA ALA A 11 3.23 -0.21 -17.88
C ALA A 11 3.03 0.76 -19.05
N MET A 12 2.07 0.50 -19.95
CA MET A 12 1.73 1.39 -21.05
C MET A 12 1.25 2.77 -20.55
N LEU A 13 0.40 2.79 -19.52
CA LEU A 13 -0.12 4.02 -18.93
C LEU A 13 1.01 4.83 -18.28
N LEU A 14 1.88 4.17 -17.50
CA LEU A 14 3.03 4.81 -16.84
C LEU A 14 4.06 5.38 -17.84
N ARG A 15 4.31 4.67 -18.94
CA ARG A 15 5.19 5.19 -20.04
C ARG A 15 4.63 6.47 -20.65
N ARG A 16 3.31 6.51 -20.90
CA ARG A 16 2.63 7.69 -21.47
C ARG A 16 2.68 8.90 -20.53
N GLN A 17 2.74 8.66 -19.21
CA GLN A 17 2.85 9.72 -18.20
C GLN A 17 4.29 10.21 -18.03
N GLY A 18 5.30 9.48 -18.54
CA GLY A 18 6.71 9.80 -18.30
C GLY A 18 7.13 9.66 -16.83
N ALA A 19 6.38 8.88 -16.02
CA ALA A 19 6.60 8.77 -14.58
C ALA A 19 7.99 8.19 -14.27
N GLU A 20 8.73 8.87 -13.38
CA GLU A 20 10.05 8.43 -12.90
C GLU A 20 9.96 7.81 -11.51
N LEU A 21 9.27 8.45 -10.56
CA LEU A 21 8.97 7.89 -9.24
C LEU A 21 7.54 7.36 -9.23
N ILE A 22 7.42 6.04 -9.28
CA ILE A 22 6.15 5.33 -9.30
C ILE A 22 5.92 4.73 -7.92
N ALA A 23 4.82 5.09 -7.26
CA ALA A 23 4.37 4.46 -6.03
C ALA A 23 3.34 3.37 -6.34
N ILE A 24 3.45 2.21 -5.68
CA ILE A 24 2.44 1.15 -5.71
C ILE A 24 1.94 0.94 -4.29
N ASP A 25 0.66 1.16 -4.08
CA ASP A 25 -0.01 1.09 -2.79
C ASP A 25 -1.19 0.10 -2.81
N GLY A 26 -1.71 -0.22 -1.65
CA GLY A 26 -2.82 -1.15 -1.45
C GLY A 26 -2.69 -1.93 -0.15
N SER A 27 -3.69 -2.73 0.21
CA SER A 27 -3.73 -3.56 1.41
C SER A 27 -2.71 -4.69 1.41
N PHE A 28 -2.74 -5.51 2.46
CA PHE A 28 -1.89 -6.69 2.60
C PHE A 28 -2.22 -7.74 1.54
N GLY A 29 -1.22 -8.46 1.07
CA GLY A 29 -1.41 -9.63 0.21
C GLY A 29 -2.04 -9.37 -1.16
N VAL A 30 -2.36 -8.10 -1.52
CA VAL A 30 -3.04 -7.77 -2.78
C VAL A 30 -2.15 -7.91 -4.03
N GLY A 31 -0.88 -8.27 -3.90
CA GLY A 31 0.02 -8.53 -5.04
C GLY A 31 0.85 -7.33 -5.49
N LYS A 32 1.07 -6.33 -4.64
CA LYS A 32 1.93 -5.15 -4.93
C LYS A 32 3.32 -5.54 -5.41
N SER A 33 4.01 -6.43 -4.68
CA SER A 33 5.38 -6.86 -5.02
C SER A 33 5.46 -7.65 -6.33
N THR A 34 4.41 -8.41 -6.66
CA THR A 34 4.30 -9.11 -7.94
C THR A 34 4.14 -8.11 -9.09
N LEU A 35 3.26 -7.11 -8.91
CA LEU A 35 3.08 -6.03 -9.86
C LEU A 35 4.38 -5.21 -10.03
N ALA A 36 5.04 -4.84 -8.92
CA ALA A 36 6.28 -4.07 -8.95
C ALA A 36 7.38 -4.77 -9.76
N ARG A 37 7.58 -6.07 -9.54
CA ARG A 37 8.54 -6.87 -10.34
C ARG A 37 8.19 -6.90 -11.82
N ALA A 38 6.90 -7.12 -12.14
CA ALA A 38 6.43 -7.14 -13.51
C ALA A 38 6.60 -5.79 -14.23
N LEU A 39 6.40 -4.68 -13.50
CA LEU A 39 6.59 -3.33 -14.03
C LEU A 39 8.07 -2.96 -14.13
N ALA A 40 8.91 -3.36 -13.16
CA ALA A 40 10.35 -3.11 -13.17
C ALA A 40 11.00 -3.64 -14.43
N SER A 41 10.71 -4.89 -14.80
CA SER A 41 11.18 -5.50 -16.05
C SER A 41 10.71 -4.71 -17.28
N ARG A 42 9.41 -4.38 -17.35
CA ARG A 42 8.82 -3.72 -18.53
C ARG A 42 9.27 -2.26 -18.69
N LEU A 43 9.50 -1.55 -17.60
CA LEU A 43 9.84 -0.12 -17.61
C LEU A 43 11.34 0.13 -17.50
N GLN A 44 12.16 -0.93 -17.40
CA GLN A 44 13.59 -0.83 -17.10
C GLN A 44 13.84 0.04 -15.85
N ALA A 45 13.02 -0.17 -14.83
CA ALA A 45 13.03 0.55 -13.56
C ALA A 45 13.58 -0.31 -12.45
N LYS A 46 14.07 0.32 -11.37
CA LYS A 46 14.43 -0.38 -10.14
C LYS A 46 13.17 -0.50 -9.26
N ALA A 47 12.83 -1.72 -8.85
CA ALA A 47 11.85 -1.94 -7.79
C ALA A 47 12.52 -1.84 -6.42
N VAL A 48 11.84 -1.17 -5.48
CA VAL A 48 12.24 -1.01 -4.09
C VAL A 48 11.05 -1.38 -3.22
N HIS A 49 11.27 -2.31 -2.31
CA HIS A 49 10.26 -2.80 -1.38
C HIS A 49 10.45 -2.10 -0.04
N LEU A 50 9.42 -1.48 0.51
CA LEU A 50 9.50 -0.79 1.81
C LEU A 50 9.86 -1.78 2.93
N ASP A 51 9.41 -3.02 2.83
CA ASP A 51 9.69 -4.07 3.82
C ASP A 51 11.17 -4.40 3.96
N ASP A 52 11.99 -4.14 2.93
CA ASP A 52 13.46 -4.30 3.00
C ASP A 52 14.12 -3.29 3.94
N PHE A 53 13.41 -2.20 4.26
CA PHE A 53 13.88 -1.15 5.15
C PHE A 53 13.33 -1.28 6.58
N LEU A 54 12.53 -2.31 6.87
CA LEU A 54 12.01 -2.54 8.21
C LEU A 54 13.10 -3.05 9.16
N ILE A 55 13.08 -2.53 10.38
CA ILE A 55 13.76 -3.11 11.53
C ILE A 55 12.82 -4.21 12.06
N LYS A 56 13.09 -5.44 11.68
CA LYS A 56 12.26 -6.60 12.01
C LYS A 56 12.04 -6.75 13.54
N ARG A 57 10.88 -7.27 13.94
CA ARG A 57 10.48 -7.58 15.33
C ARG A 57 10.22 -6.36 16.25
N ARG A 58 9.90 -5.21 15.68
CA ARG A 58 9.50 -4.04 16.46
C ARG A 58 8.12 -3.57 15.99
N GLY A 59 7.08 -3.72 16.79
CA GLY A 59 5.68 -3.31 16.65
C GLY A 59 5.27 -2.46 15.42
N ALA A 60 5.27 -1.16 15.55
CA ALA A 60 4.74 -0.24 14.52
C ALA A 60 5.55 -0.22 13.21
N TYR A 61 4.87 -0.19 12.06
CA TYR A 61 5.50 -0.23 10.73
C TYR A 61 6.32 1.03 10.42
N LEU A 62 5.67 2.19 10.47
CA LEU A 62 6.28 3.47 10.08
C LEU A 62 7.46 3.85 10.98
N LYS A 63 7.33 3.65 12.29
CA LYS A 63 8.38 3.99 13.28
C LYS A 63 9.63 3.14 13.14
N ASN A 64 9.52 1.98 12.49
CA ASN A 64 10.61 1.02 12.33
C ASN A 64 11.20 0.99 10.92
N LEU A 65 10.86 1.96 10.07
CA LEU A 65 11.51 2.13 8.77
C LEU A 65 12.84 2.85 8.91
N ARG A 66 13.87 2.35 8.23
CA ARG A 66 15.19 2.98 8.09
C ARG A 66 15.12 4.11 7.07
N LEU A 67 14.45 5.22 7.42
CA LEU A 67 14.15 6.32 6.52
C LEU A 67 15.40 6.92 5.85
N MET A 68 16.52 7.08 6.57
CA MET A 68 17.77 7.59 5.97
C MET A 68 18.30 6.69 4.84
N GLN A 69 18.20 5.37 5.00
CA GLN A 69 18.63 4.43 3.95
C GLN A 69 17.67 4.48 2.75
N LEU A 70 16.38 4.56 3.03
CA LEU A 70 15.34 4.73 2.01
C LEU A 70 15.54 6.02 1.21
N THR A 71 15.78 7.16 1.88
CA THR A 71 16.05 8.45 1.23
C THR A 71 17.24 8.37 0.29
N LYS A 72 18.34 7.75 0.71
CA LYS A 72 19.51 7.52 -0.16
C LYS A 72 19.17 6.63 -1.36
N CYS A 73 18.29 5.66 -1.18
CA CYS A 73 17.87 4.76 -2.25
C CYS A 73 16.99 5.47 -3.29
N ILE A 74 16.07 6.34 -2.84
CA ILE A 74 15.14 7.10 -3.70
C ILE A 74 15.83 8.26 -4.40
N GLY A 75 16.87 8.83 -3.81
CA GLY A 75 17.57 10.04 -4.31
C GLY A 75 18.35 9.85 -5.62
N ARG A 76 18.50 8.63 -6.13
CA ARG A 76 19.21 8.35 -7.37
C ARG A 76 18.34 8.66 -8.59
N LYS A 77 18.87 9.40 -9.57
CA LYS A 77 18.20 9.79 -10.83
C LYS A 77 17.96 8.58 -11.76
N ARG A 78 17.10 7.65 -11.39
CA ARG A 78 16.66 6.54 -12.24
C ARG A 78 15.19 6.29 -11.99
N ARG A 79 14.48 5.82 -13.01
CA ARG A 79 13.10 5.39 -12.85
C ARG A 79 13.00 4.36 -11.73
N LEU A 80 12.16 4.64 -10.76
CA LEU A 80 12.03 3.89 -9.52
C LEU A 80 10.58 3.51 -9.30
N ILE A 81 10.37 2.29 -8.88
CA ILE A 81 9.08 1.79 -8.39
C ILE A 81 9.25 1.53 -6.90
N LEU A 82 8.52 2.27 -6.07
CA LEU A 82 8.45 2.05 -4.63
C LEU A 82 7.14 1.36 -4.31
N GLU A 83 7.19 0.23 -3.63
CA GLU A 83 5.99 -0.49 -3.23
C GLU A 83 5.99 -0.84 -1.75
N GLY A 84 4.81 -0.93 -1.17
CA GLY A 84 4.59 -1.31 0.22
C GLY A 84 3.21 -0.90 0.70
N ILE A 85 3.04 -0.86 2.00
CA ILE A 85 1.88 -0.28 2.67
C ILE A 85 2.22 1.15 3.09
N CYS A 86 1.20 2.01 3.23
CA CYS A 86 1.37 3.39 3.69
C CYS A 86 2.37 4.20 2.84
N VAL A 87 2.48 3.92 1.54
CA VAL A 87 3.55 4.45 0.67
C VAL A 87 3.52 5.97 0.57
N LEU A 88 2.33 6.60 0.52
CA LEU A 88 2.24 8.06 0.46
C LEU A 88 2.77 8.72 1.72
N GLN A 89 2.44 8.15 2.89
CA GLN A 89 2.94 8.66 4.18
C GLN A 89 4.46 8.49 4.30
N VAL A 90 4.99 7.36 3.84
CA VAL A 90 6.44 7.14 3.81
C VAL A 90 7.14 8.12 2.88
N LEU A 91 6.56 8.38 1.70
CA LEU A 91 7.11 9.36 0.76
C LEU A 91 7.09 10.77 1.33
N GLU A 92 6.03 11.15 2.05
CA GLU A 92 5.95 12.43 2.76
C GLU A 92 7.06 12.56 3.82
N LEU A 93 7.30 11.51 4.63
CA LEU A 93 8.37 11.50 5.64
C LEU A 93 9.77 11.67 5.03
N VAL A 94 9.98 11.26 3.79
CA VAL A 94 11.27 11.45 3.08
C VAL A 94 11.26 12.67 2.14
N GLY A 95 10.25 13.54 2.26
CA GLY A 95 10.13 14.78 1.49
C GLY A 95 9.98 14.58 -0.02
N ARG A 96 9.31 13.50 -0.46
CA ARG A 96 9.11 13.16 -1.87
C ARG A 96 7.63 13.00 -2.21
N LYS A 97 7.31 13.24 -3.48
CA LYS A 97 5.98 12.95 -4.05
C LYS A 97 6.15 12.03 -5.24
N PRO A 98 5.26 11.04 -5.44
CA PRO A 98 5.32 10.19 -6.63
C PRO A 98 4.79 10.94 -7.85
N ASP A 99 5.37 10.68 -9.02
CA ASP A 99 4.83 11.17 -10.30
C ASP A 99 3.57 10.40 -10.70
N SER A 100 3.46 9.16 -10.25
CA SER A 100 2.29 8.33 -10.47
C SER A 100 2.06 7.40 -9.27
N LEU A 101 0.81 7.31 -8.84
CA LEU A 101 0.34 6.36 -7.82
C LEU A 101 -0.49 5.28 -8.50
N VAL A 102 -0.07 4.04 -8.35
CA VAL A 102 -0.82 2.84 -8.73
C VAL A 102 -1.42 2.24 -7.47
N TYR A 103 -2.73 2.20 -7.38
CA TYR A 103 -3.42 1.54 -6.26
C TYR A 103 -3.90 0.16 -6.68
N VAL A 104 -3.49 -0.86 -5.92
CA VAL A 104 -3.82 -2.27 -6.20
C VAL A 104 -5.06 -2.66 -5.42
N LYS A 105 -6.13 -3.04 -6.13
CA LYS A 105 -7.36 -3.57 -5.56
C LYS A 105 -7.46 -5.07 -5.85
N ARG A 106 -7.63 -5.86 -4.80
CA ARG A 106 -8.01 -7.25 -4.92
C ARG A 106 -9.50 -7.32 -5.19
N MET A 107 -9.87 -7.94 -6.30
CA MET A 107 -11.27 -8.09 -6.69
C MET A 107 -11.74 -9.51 -6.36
N SER A 108 -12.92 -9.63 -5.78
CA SER A 108 -13.60 -10.88 -5.52
C SER A 108 -15.06 -10.75 -5.94
N SER A 109 -15.54 -11.62 -6.80
CA SER A 109 -16.91 -11.57 -7.34
C SER A 109 -17.32 -10.19 -7.88
N GLY A 110 -16.39 -9.51 -8.57
CA GLY A 110 -16.61 -8.19 -9.16
C GLY A 110 -16.61 -7.01 -8.18
N ARG A 111 -16.32 -7.25 -6.89
CA ARG A 111 -16.25 -6.22 -5.83
C ARG A 111 -14.82 -6.08 -5.31
N TRP A 112 -14.50 -4.91 -4.79
CA TRP A 112 -13.23 -4.71 -4.09
C TRP A 112 -13.30 -5.41 -2.72
N ALA A 113 -12.51 -6.46 -2.54
CA ALA A 113 -12.59 -7.36 -1.39
C ALA A 113 -12.26 -6.68 -0.06
N ASP A 114 -11.34 -5.70 -0.07
CA ASP A 114 -10.87 -5.02 1.14
C ASP A 114 -11.60 -3.69 1.41
N GLN A 115 -12.70 -3.41 0.68
CA GLN A 115 -13.36 -2.10 0.73
C GLN A 115 -13.93 -1.77 2.10
N ASP A 116 -14.68 -2.69 2.69
CA ASP A 116 -15.38 -2.46 3.95
C ASP A 116 -14.42 -2.30 5.14
N GLU A 117 -13.25 -2.93 5.06
CA GLU A 117 -12.20 -2.79 6.06
C GLU A 117 -11.47 -1.45 5.95
N LEU A 118 -11.12 -1.03 4.72
CA LEU A 118 -10.26 0.13 4.48
C LEU A 118 -11.02 1.44 4.31
N VAL A 119 -12.29 1.37 3.90
CA VAL A 119 -13.17 2.53 3.68
C VAL A 119 -14.52 2.27 4.35
N PRO A 120 -14.52 2.19 5.69
CA PRO A 120 -15.72 1.87 6.43
C PRO A 120 -16.78 2.96 6.30
N SER A 121 -18.05 2.58 6.38
CA SER A 121 -19.18 3.50 6.45
C SER A 121 -19.33 4.17 7.83
N LEU A 122 -18.71 3.60 8.86
CA LEU A 122 -18.72 4.11 10.23
C LEU A 122 -17.57 5.11 10.46
N PRO A 123 -17.70 6.02 11.44
CA PRO A 123 -16.57 6.82 11.91
C PRO A 123 -15.39 5.95 12.32
N LEU A 124 -14.16 6.39 12.00
CA LEU A 124 -12.93 5.60 12.15
C LEU A 124 -12.78 4.90 13.50
N GLU A 125 -12.98 5.63 14.60
CA GLU A 125 -12.81 5.06 15.95
C GLU A 125 -13.89 4.02 16.29
N GLN A 126 -15.11 4.19 15.78
CA GLN A 126 -16.16 3.19 15.94
C GLN A 126 -15.84 1.93 15.15
N HIS A 127 -15.33 2.07 13.92
CA HIS A 127 -14.89 0.95 13.10
C HIS A 127 -13.75 0.17 13.78
N LEU A 128 -12.72 0.86 14.23
CA LEU A 128 -11.59 0.24 14.95
C LEU A 128 -12.04 -0.46 16.24
N SER A 129 -13.00 0.13 16.97
CA SER A 129 -13.57 -0.47 18.16
C SER A 129 -14.38 -1.72 17.86
N SER A 130 -15.08 -1.77 16.71
CA SER A 130 -15.78 -2.97 16.27
C SER A 130 -14.78 -4.09 15.95
N LEU A 131 -13.75 -3.79 15.16
CA LEU A 131 -12.72 -4.78 14.81
C LEU A 131 -12.00 -5.36 16.04
N ARG A 132 -11.71 -4.51 17.05
CA ARG A 132 -11.12 -5.01 18.31
C ARG A 132 -12.06 -5.95 19.06
N ARG A 133 -13.37 -5.65 19.10
CA ARG A 133 -14.36 -6.56 19.70
C ARG A 133 -14.44 -7.89 18.97
N ASP A 134 -14.44 -7.87 17.64
CA ASP A 134 -14.49 -9.10 16.84
C ASP A 134 -13.25 -9.97 17.08
N LEU A 135 -12.07 -9.36 17.17
CA LEU A 135 -10.83 -10.06 17.55
C LEU A 135 -10.89 -10.63 18.98
N GLN A 136 -11.49 -9.91 19.91
CA GLN A 136 -11.63 -10.37 21.30
C GLN A 136 -12.53 -11.60 21.42
N VAL A 137 -13.59 -11.66 20.63
CA VAL A 137 -14.47 -12.85 20.55
C VAL A 137 -13.71 -14.07 19.99
N LEU A 138 -12.79 -13.85 19.02
CA LEU A 138 -12.00 -14.92 18.42
C LEU A 138 -10.80 -15.36 19.28
N SER A 139 -10.29 -14.48 20.16
CA SER A 139 -9.14 -14.77 21.02
C SER A 139 -9.61 -15.16 22.44
N THR A 140 -10.00 -16.41 22.62
CA THR A 140 -10.59 -16.94 23.87
C THR A 140 -9.66 -17.03 25.08
N ASN A 141 -8.37 -16.61 25.02
CA ASN A 141 -7.40 -16.95 26.09
C ASN A 141 -6.36 -15.88 26.47
N SER A 142 -6.45 -14.64 26.05
CA SER A 142 -5.50 -13.61 26.51
C SER A 142 -6.22 -12.52 27.31
N GLY A 143 -5.83 -12.31 28.56
CA GLY A 143 -6.37 -11.26 29.43
C GLY A 143 -6.01 -9.83 29.00
N GLU A 144 -5.29 -9.65 27.87
CA GLU A 144 -4.96 -8.35 27.29
C GLU A 144 -5.94 -8.00 26.15
N PRO A 145 -6.33 -6.73 26.03
CA PRO A 145 -7.17 -6.29 24.90
C PRO A 145 -6.44 -6.57 23.56
N PRO A 146 -7.11 -7.18 22.59
CA PRO A 146 -6.49 -7.52 21.31
C PRO A 146 -6.03 -6.27 20.58
N SER A 147 -4.78 -6.26 20.15
CA SER A 147 -4.19 -5.19 19.33
C SER A 147 -4.42 -5.49 17.85
N LEU A 148 -4.95 -4.52 17.12
CA LEU A 148 -5.03 -4.59 15.65
C LEU A 148 -3.63 -4.47 15.00
N GLY A 149 -2.63 -3.99 15.74
CA GLY A 149 -1.25 -3.90 15.25
C GLY A 149 -1.14 -3.16 13.92
N LEU A 150 -0.54 -3.81 12.95
CA LEU A 150 -0.32 -3.24 11.62
C LEU A 150 -1.61 -2.95 10.85
N ALA A 151 -2.69 -3.72 11.07
CA ALA A 151 -3.99 -3.46 10.43
C ALA A 151 -4.53 -2.09 10.82
N GLU A 152 -4.39 -1.68 12.08
CA GLU A 152 -4.81 -0.35 12.53
C GLU A 152 -4.02 0.76 11.82
N GLU A 153 -2.71 0.62 11.65
CA GLU A 153 -1.90 1.61 10.92
C GLU A 153 -2.39 1.76 9.47
N VAL A 154 -2.71 0.65 8.81
CA VAL A 154 -3.20 0.65 7.42
C VAL A 154 -4.60 1.28 7.32
N ILE A 155 -5.51 0.97 8.23
CA ILE A 155 -6.86 1.55 8.26
C ILE A 155 -6.78 3.07 8.51
N ARG A 156 -6.01 3.51 9.51
CA ARG A 156 -5.78 4.94 9.79
C ARG A 156 -5.15 5.67 8.61
N TYR A 157 -4.20 5.04 7.96
CA TYR A 157 -3.58 5.57 6.75
C TYR A 157 -4.60 5.76 5.62
N HIS A 158 -5.46 4.77 5.35
CA HIS A 158 -6.49 4.88 4.32
C HIS A 158 -7.51 5.97 4.64
N ALA A 159 -7.86 6.14 5.91
CA ALA A 159 -8.74 7.21 6.34
C ALA A 159 -8.13 8.61 6.15
N SER A 160 -6.81 8.75 6.36
CA SER A 160 -6.12 10.05 6.31
C SER A 160 -5.63 10.41 4.91
N TYR A 161 -5.08 9.47 4.17
CA TYR A 161 -4.43 9.69 2.87
C TYR A 161 -5.31 9.31 1.68
N ALA A 162 -6.34 8.51 1.88
CA ALA A 162 -7.25 8.02 0.86
C ALA A 162 -6.55 7.62 -0.46
N PRO A 163 -5.51 6.75 -0.44
CA PRO A 163 -4.67 6.46 -1.60
C PRO A 163 -5.47 5.93 -2.78
N GLN A 164 -6.57 5.21 -2.51
CA GLN A 164 -7.49 4.70 -3.52
C GLN A 164 -8.19 5.82 -4.30
N ASN A 165 -8.40 6.99 -3.69
CA ASN A 165 -9.06 8.13 -4.33
C ASN A 165 -8.08 9.04 -5.07
N HIS A 166 -6.80 9.03 -4.66
CA HIS A 166 -5.74 9.86 -5.24
C HIS A 166 -4.87 9.12 -6.26
N SER A 167 -5.17 7.84 -6.52
CA SER A 167 -4.43 7.05 -7.50
C SER A 167 -4.62 7.57 -8.93
N THR A 168 -3.54 7.60 -9.69
CA THR A 168 -3.57 7.89 -11.13
C THR A 168 -4.02 6.67 -11.93
N ILE A 169 -3.71 5.47 -11.40
CA ILE A 169 -4.06 4.17 -11.99
C ILE A 169 -4.60 3.26 -10.88
N GLU A 170 -5.79 2.68 -11.09
CA GLU A 170 -6.26 1.52 -10.32
C GLU A 170 -5.86 0.25 -11.06
N TYR A 171 -5.13 -0.62 -10.38
CA TYR A 171 -4.86 -1.97 -10.85
C TYR A 171 -5.83 -2.94 -10.18
N LEU A 172 -6.73 -3.49 -10.99
CA LEU A 172 -7.74 -4.46 -10.54
C LEU A 172 -7.17 -5.86 -10.72
N ARG A 173 -6.88 -6.52 -9.62
CA ARG A 173 -6.40 -7.90 -9.60
C ARG A 173 -7.55 -8.82 -9.23
N ASP A 174 -7.96 -9.66 -10.16
CA ASP A 174 -8.90 -10.74 -9.86
C ASP A 174 -8.15 -11.85 -9.12
N ASP A 175 -8.73 -12.31 -8.01
CA ASP A 175 -8.38 -13.58 -7.40
C ASP A 175 -9.08 -14.66 -8.24
N ALA A 176 -8.29 -15.33 -9.10
CA ALA A 176 -8.75 -16.47 -9.90
C ALA A 176 -9.04 -17.69 -9.02
#